data_d6ffc3c47bab761976e9e9b99fef9e73
#
_entry.id   d6ffc3c47bab761976e9e9b99fef9e73
#
_cell.length_a   1.000
_cell.length_b   1.000
_cell.length_c   1.000
_cell.angle_alpha   90.00
_cell.angle_beta   90.00
_cell.angle_gamma   90.00
#
_symmetry.space_group_name_H-M   'P 1'
#
loop_
_entity.id
_entity.type
_entity.pdbx_description
1 polymer ?
#
loop_
_entity_poly.entity_id
_entity_poly.type
_entity_poly.pdbx_seq_one_letter_code
_entity_poly.pdbx_strand_id
1 'polypeptide(L)'
;MTTPTLFKEYIWLVNTIYQARSITLNDINKKWLKTEMSGGVELARSTFNRHKMAIEDIFGIYIQCDRSNGYKYYIGNVEVLSEESVQNWMLSTLSVNNIISESNIKDWIKYI
;
A
#
# COMPACT_ATOMS: atom_id res chain seq x y z
N MET A 1 -16.49 -7.90 -4.03
CA MET A 1 -15.02 -7.98 -3.93
C MET A 1 -14.64 -9.04 -2.90
N THR A 2 -13.75 -9.93 -3.25
CA THR A 2 -13.30 -10.96 -2.32
C THR A 2 -12.22 -10.41 -1.40
N THR A 3 -12.06 -11.02 -0.22
CA THR A 3 -11.03 -10.65 0.74
C THR A 3 -9.62 -10.65 0.14
N PRO A 4 -9.21 -11.67 -0.65
CA PRO A 4 -7.88 -11.63 -1.29
C PRO A 4 -7.68 -10.44 -2.21
N THR A 5 -8.71 -10.04 -2.96
CA THR A 5 -8.61 -8.87 -3.84
C THR A 5 -8.41 -7.60 -3.03
N LEU A 6 -9.13 -7.47 -1.93
CA LEU A 6 -9.03 -6.30 -1.06
C LEU A 6 -7.64 -6.20 -0.43
N PHE A 7 -7.09 -7.33 0.03
CA PHE A 7 -5.75 -7.36 0.59
C PHE A 7 -4.68 -6.98 -0.44
N LYS A 8 -4.88 -7.36 -1.70
CA LYS A 8 -4.01 -6.94 -2.79
C LYS A 8 -3.94 -5.43 -2.90
N GLU A 9 -5.09 -4.77 -2.82
CA GLU A 9 -5.17 -3.32 -2.87
C GLU A 9 -4.44 -2.69 -1.69
N TYR A 10 -4.59 -3.26 -0.49
CA TYR A 10 -3.90 -2.76 0.70
C TYR A 10 -2.38 -2.86 0.55
N ILE A 11 -1.89 -4.00 0.09
CA ILE A 11 -0.45 -4.21 -0.09
C ILE A 11 0.10 -3.27 -1.15
N TRP A 12 -0.62 -3.13 -2.26
CA TRP A 12 -0.23 -2.21 -3.31
C TRP A 12 -0.11 -0.78 -2.78
N LEU A 13 -1.08 -0.35 -2.00
CA LEU A 13 -1.11 1.00 -1.46
C LEU A 13 0.06 1.25 -0.49
N VAL A 14 0.28 0.32 0.44
CA VAL A 14 1.41 0.40 1.39
C VAL A 14 2.73 0.46 0.63
N ASN A 15 2.92 -0.43 -0.33
CA ASN A 15 4.15 -0.48 -1.11
C ASN A 15 4.38 0.81 -1.91
N THR A 16 3.32 1.32 -2.52
CA THR A 16 3.40 2.54 -3.32
C THR A 16 3.83 3.74 -2.48
N ILE A 17 3.22 3.90 -1.32
CA ILE A 17 3.57 5.00 -0.40
C ILE A 17 4.98 4.81 0.15
N TYR A 18 5.32 3.59 0.53
CA TYR A 18 6.64 3.29 1.07
C TYR A 18 7.75 3.59 0.07
N GLN A 19 7.59 3.15 -1.18
CA GLN A 19 8.59 3.36 -2.23
C GLN A 19 8.77 4.84 -2.57
N ALA A 20 7.69 5.61 -2.52
CA ALA A 20 7.75 7.03 -2.80
C ALA A 20 8.26 7.86 -1.61
N ARG A 21 8.29 7.28 -0.42
CA ARG A 21 8.56 7.93 0.86
C ARG A 21 7.42 8.85 1.28
N SER A 22 7.04 9.79 0.45
CA SER A 22 5.83 10.59 0.60
C SER A 22 5.23 10.86 -0.78
N ILE A 23 3.91 10.92 -0.86
CA ILE A 23 3.21 10.98 -2.14
C ILE A 23 1.81 11.57 -1.96
N THR A 24 1.35 12.37 -2.91
CA THR A 24 -0.01 12.90 -2.90
C THR A 24 -1.01 11.84 -3.40
N LEU A 25 -2.28 12.01 -3.04
CA LEU A 25 -3.33 11.12 -3.56
C LEU A 25 -3.43 11.20 -5.09
N ASN A 26 -3.22 12.38 -5.64
CA ASN A 26 -3.23 12.55 -7.09
C ASN A 26 -2.15 11.68 -7.76
N ASP A 27 -0.95 11.67 -7.22
CA ASP A 27 0.14 10.86 -7.77
C ASP A 27 -0.06 9.37 -7.48
N ILE A 28 -0.66 9.03 -6.35
CA ILE A 28 -1.07 7.64 -6.08
C ILE A 28 -2.03 7.17 -7.17
N ASN A 29 -3.00 8.00 -7.54
CA ASN A 29 -3.97 7.66 -8.57
C ASN A 29 -3.34 7.53 -9.96
N LYS A 30 -2.34 8.32 -10.27
CA LYS A 30 -1.61 8.15 -11.55
C LYS A 30 -0.97 6.77 -11.63
N LYS A 31 -0.43 6.26 -10.52
CA LYS A 31 0.15 4.92 -10.47
C LYS A 31 -0.94 3.85 -10.44
N TRP A 32 -2.01 4.10 -9.69
CA TRP A 32 -3.15 3.18 -9.56
C TRP A 32 -3.78 2.87 -10.90
N LEU A 33 -3.98 3.89 -11.74
CA LEU A 33 -4.59 3.73 -13.06
C LEU A 33 -3.76 2.86 -14.00
N LYS A 34 -2.47 2.69 -13.72
CA LYS A 34 -1.60 1.80 -14.50
C LYS A 34 -1.74 0.34 -14.10
N THR A 35 -2.44 0.05 -13.01
CA THR A 35 -2.65 -1.32 -12.55
C THR A 35 -3.92 -1.90 -13.15
N GLU A 36 -3.95 -3.22 -13.31
CA GLU A 36 -5.17 -3.91 -13.73
C GLU A 36 -6.25 -3.83 -12.67
N MET A 37 -5.85 -3.77 -11.40
CA MET A 37 -6.79 -3.69 -10.28
C MET A 37 -7.70 -2.46 -10.36
N SER A 38 -7.23 -1.38 -10.99
CA SER A 38 -7.99 -0.14 -11.10
C SER A 38 -9.20 -0.27 -12.02
N GLY A 39 -9.14 -1.15 -13.00
CA GLY A 39 -10.17 -1.21 -14.02
C GLY A 39 -10.33 0.11 -14.78
N GLY A 40 -9.30 0.96 -14.77
CA GLY A 40 -9.34 2.28 -15.41
C GLY A 40 -10.03 3.36 -14.58
N VAL A 41 -10.33 3.08 -13.30
CA VAL A 41 -11.06 4.00 -12.42
C VAL A 41 -10.17 4.42 -11.26
N GLU A 42 -10.11 5.72 -10.98
CA GLU A 42 -9.35 6.25 -9.86
C GLU A 42 -9.90 5.79 -8.52
N LEU A 43 -9.03 5.74 -7.51
CA LEU A 43 -9.45 5.60 -6.13
C LEU A 43 -10.12 6.90 -5.69
N ALA A 44 -11.42 6.82 -5.38
CA ALA A 44 -12.11 7.96 -4.77
C ALA A 44 -11.48 8.26 -3.41
N ARG A 45 -11.51 9.52 -3.00
CA ARG A 45 -10.96 9.92 -1.69
C ARG A 45 -11.59 9.11 -0.55
N SER A 46 -12.88 8.86 -0.60
CA SER A 46 -13.56 8.06 0.43
C SER A 46 -13.06 6.62 0.46
N THR A 47 -12.83 6.01 -0.70
CA THR A 47 -12.28 4.66 -0.80
C THR A 47 -10.85 4.62 -0.27
N PHE A 48 -10.04 5.59 -0.66
CA PHE A 48 -8.67 5.69 -0.16
C PHE A 48 -8.63 5.80 1.37
N ASN A 49 -9.50 6.65 1.94
CA ASN A 49 -9.57 6.81 3.39
C ASN A 49 -10.00 5.53 4.08
N ARG A 50 -10.96 4.78 3.52
CA ARG A 50 -11.38 3.49 4.08
C ARG A 50 -10.25 2.47 4.04
N HIS A 51 -9.49 2.42 2.94
CA HIS A 51 -8.33 1.53 2.83
C HIS A 51 -7.28 1.90 3.88
N LYS A 52 -7.01 3.19 4.03
CA LYS A 52 -6.05 3.68 5.01
C LYS A 52 -6.43 3.25 6.43
N MET A 53 -7.69 3.42 6.79
CA MET A 53 -8.20 3.02 8.11
C MET A 53 -8.15 1.51 8.31
N ALA A 54 -8.51 0.75 7.30
CA ALA A 54 -8.46 -0.72 7.37
C ALA A 54 -7.03 -1.22 7.51
N ILE A 55 -6.09 -0.63 6.80
CA ILE A 55 -4.67 -0.97 6.89
C ILE A 55 -4.16 -0.73 8.32
N GLU A 56 -4.55 0.39 8.93
CA GLU A 56 -4.21 0.68 10.32
C GLU A 56 -4.82 -0.34 11.28
N ASP A 57 -6.11 -0.62 11.12
CA ASP A 57 -6.82 -1.52 12.03
C ASP A 57 -6.34 -2.96 11.94
N ILE A 58 -6.08 -3.44 10.73
CA ILE A 58 -5.75 -4.84 10.50
C ILE A 58 -4.27 -5.11 10.73
N PHE A 59 -3.41 -4.22 10.26
CA PHE A 59 -1.96 -4.46 10.22
C PHE A 59 -1.16 -3.53 11.11
N GLY A 60 -1.79 -2.54 11.73
CA GLY A 60 -1.06 -1.58 12.55
C GLY A 60 -0.13 -0.68 11.78
N ILE A 61 -0.34 -0.51 10.48
CA ILE A 61 0.46 0.37 9.62
C ILE A 61 -0.24 1.71 9.55
N TYR A 62 0.45 2.78 9.95
CA TYR A 62 -0.14 4.12 10.00
C TYR A 62 0.25 4.92 8.75
N ILE A 63 -0.74 5.17 7.90
CA ILE A 63 -0.57 6.05 6.74
C ILE A 63 -1.02 7.44 7.20
N GLN A 64 -0.06 8.36 7.31
CA GLN A 64 -0.29 9.70 7.81
C GLN A 64 -0.17 10.72 6.68
N CYS A 65 -0.73 11.91 6.91
CA CYS A 65 -0.74 12.98 5.92
C CYS A 65 0.03 14.18 6.45
N ASP A 66 1.00 14.65 5.67
CA ASP A 66 1.74 15.87 5.96
C ASP A 66 1.06 17.04 5.26
N ARG A 67 0.20 17.74 5.99
CA ARG A 67 -0.57 18.87 5.45
C ARG A 67 0.31 20.06 5.10
N SER A 68 1.42 20.25 5.81
CA SER A 68 2.33 21.36 5.58
C SER A 68 3.19 21.17 4.33
N ASN A 69 3.26 19.94 3.81
CA ASN A 69 4.08 19.60 2.64
C ASN A 69 3.19 19.11 1.49
N GLY A 70 2.11 19.85 1.20
CA GLY A 70 1.25 19.56 0.05
C GLY A 70 0.36 18.34 0.20
N TYR A 71 -0.03 17.99 1.42
CA TYR A 71 -0.90 16.84 1.68
C TYR A 71 -0.31 15.53 1.15
N LYS A 72 0.96 15.30 1.42
CA LYS A 72 1.62 14.06 1.04
C LYS A 72 1.41 13.01 2.11
N TYR A 73 1.10 11.80 1.67
CA TYR A 73 0.93 10.66 2.56
C TYR A 73 2.26 9.93 2.72
N TYR A 74 2.50 9.41 3.92
CA TYR A 74 3.71 8.66 4.25
C TYR A 74 3.39 7.64 5.34
N ILE A 75 4.27 6.65 5.50
CA ILE A 75 4.10 5.65 6.55
C ILE A 75 4.79 6.15 7.82
N GLY A 76 3.98 6.40 8.86
CA GLY A 76 4.48 6.99 10.10
C GLY A 76 5.29 6.04 10.98
N ASN A 77 5.05 4.73 10.84
CA ASN A 77 5.70 3.71 11.66
C ASN A 77 6.33 2.63 10.79
N VAL A 78 7.30 3.03 9.95
CA VAL A 78 7.94 2.12 8.97
C VAL A 78 8.55 0.88 9.62
N GLU A 79 8.91 0.94 10.90
CA GLU A 79 9.47 -0.19 11.62
C GLU A 79 8.52 -1.40 11.68
N VAL A 80 7.21 -1.17 11.58
CA VAL A 80 6.21 -2.24 11.54
C VAL A 80 6.39 -3.12 10.32
N LEU A 81 6.88 -2.54 9.22
CA LEU A 81 7.09 -3.29 7.99
C LEU A 81 8.20 -4.33 8.10
N SER A 82 9.05 -4.23 9.12
CA SER A 82 10.10 -5.22 9.37
C SER A 82 9.63 -6.38 10.24
N GLU A 83 8.42 -6.33 10.79
CA GLU A 83 7.87 -7.42 11.58
C GLU A 83 7.62 -8.65 10.71
N GLU A 84 8.07 -9.80 11.20
CA GLU A 84 8.01 -11.05 10.45
C GLU A 84 6.58 -11.39 10.03
N SER A 85 5.61 -11.19 10.91
CA SER A 85 4.22 -11.51 10.62
C SER A 85 3.67 -10.69 9.45
N VAL A 86 4.00 -9.41 9.38
CA VAL A 86 3.56 -8.53 8.30
C VAL A 86 4.24 -8.94 6.99
N GLN A 87 5.55 -9.19 7.03
CA GLN A 87 6.30 -9.62 5.86
C GLN A 87 5.79 -10.94 5.32
N ASN A 88 5.56 -11.91 6.20
CA ASN A 88 5.05 -13.22 5.81
C ASN A 88 3.66 -13.11 5.20
N TRP A 89 2.81 -12.28 5.77
CA TRP A 89 1.48 -12.05 5.21
C TRP A 89 1.55 -11.45 3.81
N MET A 90 2.40 -10.44 3.62
CA MET A 90 2.56 -9.80 2.32
C MET A 90 3.10 -10.77 1.28
N LEU A 91 4.15 -11.51 1.62
CA LEU A 91 4.74 -12.49 0.71
C LEU A 91 3.75 -13.59 0.34
N SER A 92 3.02 -14.10 1.32
CA SER A 92 2.01 -15.14 1.10
C SER A 92 0.92 -14.66 0.16
N THR A 93 0.39 -13.46 0.40
CA THR A 93 -0.68 -12.88 -0.40
C THR A 93 -0.22 -12.63 -1.83
N LEU A 94 0.97 -12.08 -1.99
CA LEU A 94 1.50 -11.72 -3.31
C LEU A 94 1.92 -12.95 -4.11
N SER A 95 2.48 -13.96 -3.46
CA SER A 95 2.85 -15.23 -4.13
C SER A 95 1.63 -15.92 -4.71
N VAL A 96 0.53 -15.95 -3.97
CA VAL A 96 -0.70 -16.59 -4.43
C VAL A 96 -1.36 -15.82 -5.57
N ASN A 97 -1.22 -14.51 -5.55
CA ASN A 97 -2.03 -13.62 -6.42
C ASN A 97 -1.23 -12.94 -7.55
N ASN A 98 0.08 -13.10 -7.60
CA ASN A 98 0.93 -12.53 -8.66
C ASN A 98 0.74 -11.02 -8.90
N ILE A 99 0.55 -10.25 -7.83
CA ILE A 99 0.30 -8.81 -7.96
C ILE A 99 1.57 -8.03 -8.20
N ILE A 100 2.61 -8.39 -7.46
CA ILE A 100 3.93 -7.76 -7.54
C ILE A 100 4.90 -8.91 -7.72
N SER A 101 5.92 -8.73 -8.55
CA SER A 101 6.90 -9.78 -8.75
C SER A 101 7.63 -10.07 -7.44
N GLU A 102 8.03 -11.32 -7.25
CA GLU A 102 8.76 -11.73 -6.06
C GLU A 102 10.02 -10.91 -5.84
N SER A 103 10.72 -10.57 -6.93
CA SER A 103 11.93 -9.75 -6.85
C SER A 103 11.64 -8.35 -6.29
N ASN A 104 10.52 -7.74 -6.68
CA ASN A 104 10.13 -6.42 -6.15
C ASN A 104 9.88 -6.47 -4.65
N ILE A 105 9.25 -7.53 -4.18
CA ILE A 105 8.97 -7.70 -2.75
C ILE A 105 10.27 -7.88 -1.97
N LYS A 106 11.18 -8.70 -2.47
CA LYS A 106 12.49 -8.93 -1.83
C LYS A 106 13.29 -7.65 -1.75
N ASP A 107 13.28 -6.84 -2.81
CA ASP A 107 13.96 -5.56 -2.83
C ASP A 107 13.36 -4.60 -1.80
N TRP A 108 12.03 -4.57 -1.71
CA TRP A 108 11.33 -3.75 -0.75
C TRP A 108 11.67 -4.14 0.69
N ILE A 109 11.68 -5.43 1.00
CA ILE A 109 12.00 -5.94 2.34
C ILE A 109 13.43 -5.61 2.74
N LYS A 110 14.36 -5.61 1.80
CA LYS A 110 15.77 -5.28 2.09
C LYS A 110 15.96 -3.88 2.65
N TYR A 111 15.10 -2.95 2.32
CA TYR A 111 15.25 -1.55 2.74
C TYR A 111 14.53 -1.25 4.05
N ILE A 112 13.88 -2.22 4.63
CA ILE A 112 13.26 -2.10 5.92
C ILE A 112 14.22 -2.60 6.99
#